data_31d259e8a0f9028f0540e1b9a7d0def7
#
_entry.id   31d259e8a0f9028f0540e1b9a7d0def7
#
_cell.length_a   1.000
_cell.length_b   1.000
_cell.length_c   1.000
_cell.angle_alpha   90.00
_cell.angle_beta   90.00
_cell.angle_gamma   90.00
#
_symmetry.space_group_name_H-M   'P 1'
#
loop_
_entity.id
_entity.type
_entity.pdbx_description
1 polymer ?
#
loop_
_entity_poly.entity_id
_entity_poly.type
_entity_poly.pdbx_seq_one_letter_code
_entity_poly.pdbx_strand_id
1 'polypeptide(L)'
;LSLHDALPISMDATACPHLAMAAVLIAGRLGIERRLPLRALADVDPHGLSDEERQARGIQALPATLGDALDCLQRDETLCAELPKPLLDTYLAMKRHELALTAGLSDDDLCRHYAELY
;
A
#
# COMPACT_ATOMS: atom_id res chain seq x y z
N LEU A 1 -9.70 -12.27 15.72
CA LEU A 1 -9.90 -11.05 14.93
C LEU A 1 -10.55 -11.47 13.62
N SER A 2 -11.77 -11.02 13.40
CA SER A 2 -12.50 -11.25 12.16
C SER A 2 -11.83 -10.45 11.04
N LEU A 3 -11.71 -11.02 9.85
CA LEU A 3 -11.27 -10.30 8.64
C LEU A 3 -12.08 -9.00 8.43
N HIS A 4 -13.30 -8.98 8.93
CA HIS A 4 -14.24 -7.87 8.86
C HIS A 4 -13.80 -6.66 9.72
N ASP A 5 -13.09 -6.91 10.81
CA ASP A 5 -12.66 -5.87 11.73
C ASP A 5 -11.26 -5.31 11.39
N ALA A 6 -10.42 -6.10 10.72
CA ALA A 6 -9.05 -5.71 10.39
C ALA A 6 -8.92 -4.89 9.09
N LEU A 7 -9.73 -5.18 8.07
CA LEU A 7 -9.64 -4.54 6.76
C LEU A 7 -10.01 -3.03 6.79
N PRO A 8 -11.06 -2.57 7.49
CA PRO A 8 -11.38 -1.15 7.54
C PRO A 8 -10.43 -0.31 8.40
N ILE A 9 -9.73 -0.93 9.36
CA ILE A 9 -8.85 -0.23 10.30
C ILE A 9 -7.45 -0.01 9.71
N SER A 10 -7.01 -0.89 8.82
CA SER A 10 -5.65 -0.86 8.28
C SER A 10 -5.51 -0.13 6.94
N MET A 11 -6.62 0.27 6.32
CA MET A 11 -6.60 0.99 5.04
C MET A 11 -6.91 2.47 5.23
N ASP A 12 -6.26 3.32 4.43
CA ASP A 12 -6.58 4.73 4.33
C ASP A 12 -8.06 4.92 3.93
N ALA A 13 -8.79 5.75 4.67
CA ALA A 13 -10.20 6.05 4.40
C ALA A 13 -10.42 6.72 3.03
N THR A 14 -9.39 7.33 2.44
CA THR A 14 -9.41 7.95 1.11
C THR A 14 -9.06 6.98 -0.02
N ALA A 15 -8.64 5.75 0.31
CA ALA A 15 -8.32 4.74 -0.70
C ALA A 15 -9.58 4.33 -1.49
N CYS A 16 -9.43 4.13 -2.79
CA CYS A 16 -10.51 3.54 -3.61
C CYS A 16 -10.81 2.11 -3.10
N PRO A 17 -11.98 1.85 -2.48
CA PRO A 17 -12.25 0.59 -1.80
C PRO A 17 -12.23 -0.60 -2.77
N HIS A 18 -12.66 -0.40 -4.01
CA HIS A 18 -12.67 -1.46 -5.02
C HIS A 18 -11.25 -1.90 -5.41
N LEU A 19 -10.32 -0.96 -5.60
CA LEU A 19 -8.93 -1.28 -5.92
C LEU A 19 -8.21 -1.90 -4.72
N ALA A 20 -8.43 -1.36 -3.52
CA ALA A 20 -7.85 -1.89 -2.29
C ALA A 20 -8.31 -3.33 -2.02
N MET A 21 -9.61 -3.61 -2.13
CA MET A 21 -10.17 -4.95 -1.97
C MET A 21 -9.66 -5.91 -3.04
N ALA A 22 -9.60 -5.47 -4.30
CA ALA A 22 -9.06 -6.28 -5.38
C ALA A 22 -7.60 -6.67 -5.12
N ALA A 23 -6.76 -5.73 -4.71
CA ALA A 23 -5.35 -6.00 -4.39
C ALA A 23 -5.20 -7.01 -3.24
N VAL A 24 -5.99 -6.88 -2.18
CA VAL A 24 -5.97 -7.81 -1.04
C VAL A 24 -6.41 -9.22 -1.47
N LEU A 25 -7.49 -9.33 -2.25
CA LEU A 25 -7.99 -10.62 -2.72
C LEU A 25 -7.00 -11.30 -3.68
N ILE A 26 -6.40 -10.54 -4.59
CA ILE A 26 -5.36 -11.05 -5.49
C ILE A 26 -4.15 -11.54 -4.68
N ALA A 27 -3.63 -10.72 -3.76
CA ALA A 27 -2.49 -11.09 -2.94
C ALA A 27 -2.77 -12.34 -2.08
N GLY A 28 -3.96 -12.42 -1.48
CA GLY A 28 -4.40 -13.58 -0.70
C GLY A 28 -4.47 -14.85 -1.55
N ARG A 29 -5.08 -14.78 -2.75
CA ARG A 29 -5.15 -15.88 -3.70
C ARG A 29 -3.75 -16.36 -4.11
N LEU A 30 -2.88 -15.44 -4.51
CA LEU A 30 -1.50 -15.74 -4.87
C LEU A 30 -0.73 -16.40 -3.73
N GLY A 31 -0.93 -15.95 -2.50
CA GLY A 31 -0.32 -16.55 -1.31
C GLY A 31 -0.73 -18.02 -1.13
N ILE A 32 -2.01 -18.33 -1.32
CA ILE A 32 -2.54 -19.69 -1.24
C ILE A 32 -2.01 -20.56 -2.39
N GLU A 33 -2.10 -20.08 -3.62
CA GLU A 33 -1.66 -20.80 -4.82
C GLU A 33 -0.18 -21.15 -4.77
N ARG A 34 0.65 -20.21 -4.29
CA ARG A 34 2.11 -20.38 -4.14
C ARG A 34 2.51 -21.07 -2.85
N ARG A 35 1.55 -21.42 -1.99
CA ARG A 35 1.80 -22.03 -0.67
C ARG A 35 2.84 -21.26 0.13
N LEU A 36 2.72 -19.93 0.15
CA LEU A 36 3.66 -19.09 0.89
C LEU A 36 3.57 -19.42 2.39
N PRO A 37 4.72 -19.53 3.08
CA PRO A 37 4.72 -19.78 4.52
C PRO A 37 4.09 -18.59 5.25
N LEU A 38 3.28 -18.89 6.27
CA LEU A 38 2.81 -17.86 7.17
C LEU A 38 3.99 -17.31 7.97
N ARG A 39 4.11 -16.00 8.02
CA ARG A 39 5.07 -15.35 8.90
C ARG A 39 4.58 -15.41 10.34
N ALA A 40 5.53 -15.34 11.29
CA ALA A 40 5.17 -15.20 12.69
C ALA A 40 4.33 -13.94 12.90
N LEU A 41 3.31 -14.07 13.76
CA LEU A 41 2.49 -12.91 14.14
C LEU A 41 3.37 -11.92 14.91
N ALA A 42 3.20 -10.64 14.59
CA ALA A 42 3.76 -9.58 15.44
C ALA A 42 2.83 -9.45 16.66
N ASP A 43 3.34 -9.82 17.82
CA ASP A 43 2.66 -9.76 19.12
C ASP A 43 2.93 -8.44 19.87
N VAL A 44 3.70 -7.55 19.24
CA VAL A 44 4.11 -6.26 19.77
C VAL A 44 3.92 -5.17 18.72
N ASP A 45 3.77 -3.93 19.17
CA ASP A 45 3.73 -2.77 18.28
C ASP A 45 5.09 -2.62 17.55
N PRO A 46 5.13 -2.70 16.21
CA PRO A 46 6.37 -2.53 15.46
C PRO A 46 7.06 -1.19 15.65
N HIS A 47 6.32 -0.13 16.03
CA HIS A 47 6.89 1.20 16.30
C HIS A 47 7.77 1.21 17.56
N GLY A 48 7.51 0.34 18.51
CA GLY A 48 8.33 0.18 19.72
C GLY A 48 9.61 -0.64 19.53
N LEU A 49 9.81 -1.25 18.35
CA LEU A 49 10.98 -2.08 18.05
C LEU A 49 12.10 -1.26 17.41
N SER A 50 13.35 -1.60 17.75
CA SER A 50 14.52 -1.09 17.02
C SER A 50 14.56 -1.63 15.58
N ASP A 51 15.36 -1.01 14.71
CA ASP A 51 15.53 -1.47 13.32
C ASP A 51 16.10 -2.89 13.28
N GLU A 52 17.01 -3.23 14.17
CA GLU A 52 17.62 -4.56 14.30
C GLU A 52 16.58 -5.61 14.68
N GLU A 53 15.70 -5.30 15.64
CA GLU A 53 14.62 -6.19 16.06
C GLU A 53 13.57 -6.38 14.95
N ARG A 54 13.22 -5.31 14.24
CA ARG A 54 12.33 -5.39 13.07
C ARG A 54 12.91 -6.29 11.99
N GLN A 55 14.18 -6.10 11.67
CA GLN A 55 14.88 -6.90 10.66
C GLN A 55 14.97 -8.37 11.07
N ALA A 56 15.32 -8.67 12.34
CA ALA A 56 15.38 -10.02 12.86
C ALA A 56 14.03 -10.76 12.80
N ARG A 57 12.92 -10.03 12.94
CA ARG A 57 11.55 -10.55 12.83
C ARG A 57 11.01 -10.54 11.40
N GLY A 58 11.77 -10.05 10.43
CA GLY A 58 11.34 -9.89 9.05
C GLY A 58 10.23 -8.87 8.85
N ILE A 59 10.10 -7.92 9.78
CA ILE A 59 9.13 -6.81 9.69
C ILE A 59 9.75 -5.73 8.81
N GLN A 60 9.06 -5.38 7.72
CA GLN A 60 9.48 -4.33 6.81
C GLN A 60 8.58 -3.09 7.02
N ALA A 61 9.18 -1.91 6.96
CA ALA A 61 8.42 -0.67 6.95
C ALA A 61 7.60 -0.56 5.65
N LEU A 62 6.41 0.01 5.76
CA LEU A 62 5.63 0.40 4.58
C LEU A 62 6.32 1.57 3.87
N PRO A 63 6.08 1.75 2.56
CA PRO A 63 6.54 2.93 1.84
C PRO A 63 6.13 4.22 2.56
N ALA A 64 7.07 5.13 2.75
CA ALA A 64 6.81 6.37 3.48
C ALA A 64 6.15 7.45 2.60
N THR A 65 6.31 7.35 1.29
CA THR A 65 5.77 8.32 0.32
C THR A 65 4.94 7.63 -0.75
N LEU A 66 4.07 8.39 -1.41
CA LEU A 66 3.32 7.90 -2.57
C LEU A 66 4.28 7.46 -3.69
N GLY A 67 5.39 8.17 -3.90
CA GLY A 67 6.41 7.80 -4.88
C GLY A 67 6.98 6.41 -4.61
N ASP A 68 7.42 6.16 -3.39
CA ASP A 68 7.95 4.86 -2.97
C ASP A 68 6.90 3.75 -3.10
N ALA A 69 5.65 4.05 -2.78
CA ALA A 69 4.53 3.10 -2.92
C ALA A 69 4.30 2.71 -4.39
N LEU A 70 4.32 3.69 -5.30
CA LEU A 70 4.19 3.44 -6.75
C LEU A 70 5.37 2.64 -7.30
N ASP A 71 6.58 2.90 -6.81
CA ASP A 71 7.77 2.14 -7.18
C ASP A 71 7.72 0.70 -6.66
N CYS A 72 7.19 0.50 -5.45
CA CYS A 72 6.94 -0.84 -4.92
C CYS A 72 5.91 -1.60 -5.76
N LEU A 73 4.79 -0.96 -6.13
CA LEU A 73 3.80 -1.55 -7.01
C LEU A 73 4.40 -1.96 -8.35
N GLN A 74 5.16 -1.07 -9.01
CA GLN A 74 5.76 -1.38 -10.31
C GLN A 74 6.79 -2.50 -10.26
N ARG A 75 7.47 -2.69 -9.13
CA ARG A 75 8.42 -3.79 -8.93
C ARG A 75 7.76 -5.12 -8.63
N ASP A 76 6.52 -5.13 -8.18
CA ASP A 76 5.76 -6.36 -7.96
C ASP A 76 5.14 -6.83 -9.28
N GLU A 77 5.98 -7.43 -10.14
CA GLU A 77 5.55 -7.98 -11.42
C GLU A 77 4.42 -9.00 -11.27
N THR A 78 4.38 -9.71 -10.14
CA THR A 78 3.36 -10.72 -9.87
C THR A 78 1.99 -10.09 -9.68
N LEU A 79 1.89 -9.07 -8.84
CA LEU A 79 0.64 -8.34 -8.60
C LEU A 79 0.22 -7.58 -9.87
N CYS A 80 1.18 -6.94 -10.53
CA CYS A 80 0.93 -6.20 -11.78
C CYS A 80 0.36 -7.10 -12.90
N ALA A 81 0.82 -8.34 -13.00
CA ALA A 81 0.33 -9.28 -14.02
C ALA A 81 -1.14 -9.70 -13.81
N GLU A 82 -1.65 -9.60 -12.58
CA GLU A 82 -3.04 -9.93 -12.23
C GLU A 82 -4.02 -8.76 -12.45
N LEU A 83 -3.50 -7.56 -12.62
CA LEU A 83 -4.32 -6.37 -12.87
C LEU A 83 -4.49 -6.14 -14.37
N PRO A 84 -5.69 -5.73 -14.84
CA PRO A 84 -5.88 -5.32 -16.22
C PRO A 84 -4.89 -4.22 -16.60
N LYS A 85 -4.08 -4.46 -17.64
CA LYS A 85 -3.03 -3.52 -18.05
C LYS A 85 -3.53 -2.07 -18.23
N PRO A 86 -4.67 -1.81 -18.89
CA PRO A 86 -5.16 -0.44 -19.03
C PRO A 86 -5.49 0.24 -17.69
N LEU A 87 -5.98 -0.53 -16.71
CA LEU A 87 -6.26 -0.03 -15.36
C LEU A 87 -4.97 0.35 -14.65
N LEU A 88 -3.97 -0.54 -14.66
CA LEU A 88 -2.67 -0.32 -14.04
C LEU A 88 -1.96 0.89 -14.65
N ASP A 89 -1.88 0.95 -15.97
CA ASP A 89 -1.23 2.06 -16.70
C ASP A 89 -1.90 3.40 -16.36
N THR A 90 -3.24 3.44 -16.37
CA THR A 90 -4.00 4.65 -16.04
C THR A 90 -3.79 5.07 -14.58
N TYR A 91 -3.84 4.12 -13.66
CA TYR A 91 -3.62 4.39 -12.24
C TYR A 91 -2.23 4.97 -11.98
N LEU A 92 -1.19 4.33 -12.53
CA LEU A 92 0.19 4.79 -12.38
C LEU A 92 0.40 6.17 -13.00
N ALA A 93 -0.12 6.41 -14.21
CA ALA A 93 0.00 7.70 -14.87
C ALA A 93 -0.69 8.82 -14.07
N MET A 94 -1.92 8.57 -13.58
CA MET A 94 -2.67 9.53 -12.78
C MET A 94 -1.94 9.87 -11.47
N LYS A 95 -1.47 8.86 -10.73
CA LYS A 95 -0.78 9.08 -9.46
C LYS A 95 0.62 9.69 -9.64
N ARG A 96 1.33 9.38 -10.71
CA ARG A 96 2.59 10.06 -11.05
C ARG A 96 2.37 11.54 -11.41
N HIS A 97 1.28 11.83 -12.13
CA HIS A 97 0.91 13.20 -12.43
C HIS A 97 0.55 13.99 -11.16
N GLU A 98 -0.22 13.39 -10.26
CA GLU A 98 -0.56 13.96 -8.95
C GLU A 98 0.69 14.30 -8.13
N LEU A 99 1.67 13.40 -8.07
CA LEU A 99 2.98 13.66 -7.45
C LEU A 99 3.69 14.87 -8.08
N ALA A 100 3.66 14.97 -9.40
CA ALA A 100 4.29 16.08 -10.10
C ALA A 100 3.61 17.42 -9.82
N LEU A 101 2.28 17.43 -9.71
CA LEU A 101 1.49 18.63 -9.38
C LEU A 101 1.72 19.11 -7.94
N THR A 102 1.94 18.17 -7.02
CA THR A 102 2.12 18.48 -5.59
C THR A 102 3.59 18.63 -5.19
N ALA A 103 4.51 18.43 -6.13
CA ALA A 103 5.95 18.56 -5.87
C ALA A 103 6.29 19.97 -5.37
N GLY A 104 6.91 20.05 -4.20
CA GLY A 104 7.35 21.32 -3.60
C GLY A 104 6.29 22.08 -2.82
N LEU A 105 5.07 21.54 -2.66
CA LEU A 105 4.09 22.08 -1.72
C LEU A 105 4.55 21.82 -0.27
N SER A 106 4.27 22.78 0.60
CA SER A 106 4.35 22.54 2.05
C SER A 106 3.26 21.55 2.50
N ASP A 107 3.42 20.94 3.68
CA ASP A 107 2.41 20.02 4.23
C ASP A 107 1.05 20.70 4.38
N ASP A 108 1.04 21.97 4.81
CA ASP A 108 -0.19 22.75 4.94
C ASP A 108 -0.88 23.02 3.60
N ASP A 109 -0.09 23.36 2.57
CA ASP A 109 -0.62 23.59 1.21
C ASP A 109 -1.09 22.29 0.58
N LEU A 110 -0.39 21.19 0.84
CA LEU A 110 -0.79 19.85 0.40
C LEU A 110 -2.13 19.44 1.04
N CYS A 111 -2.28 19.62 2.35
CA CYS A 111 -3.53 19.36 3.05
C CYS A 111 -4.69 20.21 2.49
N ARG A 112 -4.44 21.50 2.24
CA ARG A 112 -5.44 22.41 1.66
C ARG A 112 -5.82 21.97 0.25
N HIS A 113 -4.84 21.63 -0.58
CA HIS A 113 -5.07 21.16 -1.94
C HIS A 113 -5.99 19.92 -1.98
N TYR A 114 -5.72 18.94 -1.11
CA TYR A 114 -6.56 17.74 -1.06
C TYR A 114 -7.94 17.99 -0.44
N ALA A 115 -8.07 18.89 0.53
CA ALA A 115 -9.36 19.26 1.11
C ALA A 115 -10.29 20.00 0.12
N GLU A 116 -9.73 20.62 -0.94
CA GLU A 116 -10.50 21.26 -1.99
C GLU A 116 -10.91 20.30 -3.11
N LEU A 117 -10.21 19.15 -3.23
CA LEU A 117 -10.49 18.16 -4.28
C LEU A 117 -11.48 17.08 -3.85
N TYR A 118 -11.58 16.80 -2.57
CA TYR A 118 -12.39 15.75 -1.96
C TYR A 118 -13.29 16.31 -0.86
#